data_f9dadb85c5e9108c753e8b4f1ef91df2
#
_entry.id   f9dadb85c5e9108c753e8b4f1ef91df2
#
_cell.length_a   1.000
_cell.length_b   1.000
_cell.length_c   1.000
_cell.angle_alpha   90.00
_cell.angle_beta   90.00
_cell.angle_gamma   90.00
#
_symmetry.space_group_name_H-M   'P 1'
#
loop_
_entity.id
_entity.type
_entity.pdbx_description
1 polymer ?
#
loop_
_entity_poly.entity_id
_entity_poly.type
_entity_poly.pdbx_seq_one_letter_code
_entity_poly.pdbx_strand_id
1 'polypeptide(L)'
;MASQQDSTPGEKRRRSLELRMALVCYGGVSLAVYMHGVSREVLALVRASKTVKDQITGRSDSPSQYIYETLLETIHDSVDLRVVVDIIAGASAGGINGIMLSRALAFDLPLESHRKLWLELGDVTELLDPKGKARAWSKPFMRPMLSFVGWWQRKSLGQVASDAARSLEVRQKLSLLTRSRWFQPPFSGERMTRMMLDGLASMGPDPQSPSSLMPAGHALDLFVTNTDFWGHRQLLSLHDPPVIVEREHRHILSFRHLQTADGRIASQMTEADVPALAFAARATSSFPGAFPPFQIGEMDAVLKARGKAWPQRQTFINRSFQALLAQGEDIADAAFIDGSVLMNKPLALAIKAVQNRSANREVDRRIVYIDPNP
;
A
#
# COMPACT_ATOMS: atom_id res chain seq x y z
N MET A 1 14.80 -5.23 56.55
CA MET A 1 16.15 -5.59 56.07
C MET A 1 15.99 -5.83 54.57
N ALA A 2 16.31 -4.82 53.77
CA ALA A 2 16.28 -4.92 52.33
C ALA A 2 17.67 -5.39 51.86
N SER A 3 17.72 -6.53 51.19
CA SER A 3 18.93 -7.05 50.59
C SER A 3 19.34 -6.20 49.41
N GLN A 4 20.39 -5.39 49.57
CA GLN A 4 21.13 -4.83 48.48
C GLN A 4 21.75 -5.94 47.64
N GLN A 5 21.29 -6.17 46.44
CA GLN A 5 22.01 -6.96 45.45
C GLN A 5 23.20 -6.12 44.96
N ASP A 6 24.38 -6.55 45.35
CA ASP A 6 25.69 -6.08 44.85
C ASP A 6 25.72 -6.28 43.33
N SER A 7 25.66 -5.20 42.57
CA SER A 7 25.92 -5.18 41.14
C SER A 7 27.43 -5.21 40.92
N THR A 8 27.93 -6.24 40.28
CA THR A 8 29.31 -6.42 39.83
C THR A 8 29.76 -5.17 39.02
N PRO A 9 30.88 -4.52 39.36
CA PRO A 9 31.37 -3.35 38.61
C PRO A 9 31.98 -3.81 37.29
N GLY A 10 31.30 -3.55 36.18
CA GLY A 10 31.88 -3.78 34.84
C GLY A 10 30.90 -4.03 33.70
N GLU A 11 29.66 -4.36 33.95
CA GLU A 11 28.69 -4.53 32.88
C GLU A 11 28.18 -3.14 32.38
N LYS A 12 28.76 -2.68 31.28
CA LYS A 12 28.21 -1.51 30.58
C LYS A 12 26.74 -1.83 30.26
N ARG A 13 25.82 -1.18 30.95
CA ARG A 13 24.40 -1.33 30.74
C ARG A 13 24.09 -0.98 29.29
N ARG A 14 23.77 -1.96 28.45
CA ARG A 14 23.37 -1.73 27.07
C ARG A 14 22.15 -0.81 27.05
N ARG A 15 22.21 0.24 26.23
CA ARG A 15 21.08 1.15 26.02
C ARG A 15 20.07 0.46 25.12
N SER A 16 18.86 0.26 25.59
CA SER A 16 17.78 -0.31 24.77
C SER A 16 17.03 0.80 24.05
N LEU A 17 17.08 0.81 22.73
CA LEU A 17 16.51 1.83 21.87
C LEU A 17 15.59 1.21 20.82
N GLU A 18 14.43 1.82 20.57
CA GLU A 18 13.58 1.49 19.44
C GLU A 18 13.62 2.61 18.40
N LEU A 19 14.02 2.28 17.18
CA LEU A 19 13.77 3.11 16.01
C LEU A 19 12.38 2.78 15.49
N ARG A 20 11.41 3.66 15.76
CA ARG A 20 10.03 3.50 15.28
C ARG A 20 9.79 4.35 14.05
N MET A 21 9.43 3.71 12.95
CA MET A 21 9.16 4.38 11.68
C MET A 21 7.67 4.42 11.39
N ALA A 22 7.17 5.62 11.05
CA ALA A 22 5.89 5.82 10.40
C ALA A 22 6.16 6.07 8.92
N LEU A 23 5.74 5.15 8.04
CA LEU A 23 5.95 5.26 6.61
C LEU A 23 4.78 5.97 5.94
N VAL A 24 5.07 6.95 5.10
CA VAL A 24 4.07 7.66 4.30
C VAL A 24 4.43 7.49 2.83
N CYS A 25 3.66 6.66 2.14
CA CYS A 25 3.90 6.29 0.75
C CYS A 25 3.00 7.14 -0.15
N TYR A 26 3.57 8.11 -0.86
CA TYR A 26 2.82 8.99 -1.75
C TYR A 26 2.36 8.24 -3.00
N GLY A 27 1.29 8.72 -3.63
CA GLY A 27 0.81 8.17 -4.89
C GLY A 27 1.70 8.59 -6.06
N GLY A 28 1.83 7.69 -7.04
CA GLY A 28 2.59 7.92 -8.26
C GLY A 28 2.76 6.64 -9.07
N VAL A 29 2.15 6.61 -10.27
CA VAL A 29 2.05 5.39 -11.09
C VAL A 29 3.41 4.93 -11.61
N SER A 30 4.25 5.86 -12.04
CA SER A 30 5.54 5.55 -12.70
C SER A 30 6.59 4.94 -11.78
N LEU A 31 6.42 5.04 -10.47
CA LEU A 31 7.42 4.66 -9.47
C LEU A 31 6.94 3.58 -8.48
N ALA A 32 5.87 2.87 -8.83
CA ALA A 32 5.38 1.74 -8.04
C ALA A 32 6.46 0.67 -7.82
N VAL A 33 7.30 0.42 -8.83
CA VAL A 33 8.44 -0.51 -8.76
C VAL A 33 9.53 0.01 -7.81
N TYR A 34 9.81 1.32 -7.85
CA TYR A 34 10.74 1.96 -6.91
C TYR A 34 10.26 1.81 -5.47
N MET A 35 8.98 2.11 -5.21
CA MET A 35 8.40 1.95 -3.87
C MET A 35 8.42 0.50 -3.40
N HIS A 36 8.24 -0.46 -4.31
CA HIS A 36 8.40 -1.88 -3.99
C HIS A 36 9.84 -2.20 -3.54
N GLY A 37 10.84 -1.64 -4.23
CA GLY A 37 12.24 -1.75 -3.82
C GLY A 37 12.47 -1.22 -2.40
N VAL A 38 11.98 -0.02 -2.10
CA VAL A 38 12.07 0.56 -0.74
C VAL A 38 11.34 -0.31 0.29
N SER A 39 10.15 -0.83 -0.03
CA SER A 39 9.40 -1.71 0.88
C SER A 39 10.18 -2.99 1.21
N ARG A 40 10.89 -3.56 0.23
CA ARG A 40 11.76 -4.72 0.44
C ARG A 40 12.95 -4.41 1.36
N GLU A 41 13.58 -3.25 1.16
CA GLU A 41 14.68 -2.81 2.02
C GLU A 41 14.22 -2.57 3.46
N VAL A 42 13.05 -1.95 3.64
CA VAL A 42 12.44 -1.76 4.97
C VAL A 42 12.15 -3.11 5.63
N LEU A 43 11.59 -4.06 4.90
CA LEU A 43 11.33 -5.41 5.41
C LEU A 43 12.63 -6.11 5.81
N ALA A 44 13.67 -6.04 4.98
CA ALA A 44 14.98 -6.61 5.26
C ALA A 44 15.61 -6.02 6.53
N LEU A 45 15.53 -4.69 6.70
CA LEU A 45 16.02 -4.01 7.91
C LEU A 45 15.26 -4.44 9.18
N VAL A 46 13.93 -4.54 9.12
CA VAL A 46 13.12 -4.98 10.27
C VAL A 46 13.42 -6.44 10.62
N ARG A 47 13.56 -7.31 9.62
CA ARG A 47 13.98 -8.72 9.82
C ARG A 47 15.35 -8.81 10.45
N ALA A 48 16.34 -8.12 9.90
CA ALA A 48 17.70 -8.05 10.45
C ALA A 48 17.70 -7.62 11.92
N SER A 49 16.95 -6.58 12.24
CA SER A 49 16.82 -6.09 13.62
C SER A 49 16.22 -7.13 14.56
N LYS A 50 15.25 -7.93 14.10
CA LYS A 50 14.68 -9.04 14.88
C LYS A 50 15.70 -10.17 15.05
N THR A 51 16.37 -10.56 13.97
CA THR A 51 17.38 -11.63 13.97
C THR A 51 18.50 -11.33 14.99
N VAL A 52 19.09 -10.14 14.92
CA VAL A 52 20.17 -9.73 15.84
C VAL A 52 19.68 -9.68 17.29
N LYS A 53 18.51 -9.09 17.52
CA LYS A 53 17.96 -8.98 18.87
C LYS A 53 17.62 -10.32 19.50
N ASP A 54 16.94 -11.18 18.76
CA ASP A 54 16.47 -12.48 19.25
C ASP A 54 17.57 -13.56 19.15
N GLN A 55 18.79 -13.17 18.71
CA GLN A 55 19.96 -14.05 18.52
C GLN A 55 19.63 -15.29 17.67
N ILE A 56 18.80 -15.09 16.64
CA ILE A 56 18.42 -16.15 15.73
C ILE A 56 19.62 -16.50 14.86
N THR A 57 20.08 -17.73 14.95
CA THR A 57 21.15 -18.24 14.08
C THR A 57 20.54 -18.83 12.81
N GLY A 58 20.97 -18.35 11.66
CA GLY A 58 20.49 -18.84 10.37
C GLY A 58 21.04 -18.03 9.21
N ARG A 59 20.74 -18.46 8.00
CA ARG A 59 21.13 -17.72 6.79
C ARG A 59 20.11 -16.61 6.52
N SER A 60 20.58 -15.40 6.29
CA SER A 60 19.74 -14.29 5.88
C SER A 60 18.99 -14.58 4.56
N ASP A 61 17.72 -14.21 4.50
CA ASP A 61 16.86 -14.44 3.33
C ASP A 61 17.28 -13.63 2.09
N SER A 62 18.03 -12.55 2.30
CA SER A 62 18.49 -11.68 1.22
C SER A 62 19.86 -11.04 1.51
N PRO A 63 20.63 -10.66 0.46
CA PRO A 63 21.88 -9.92 0.63
C PRO A 63 21.73 -8.63 1.46
N SER A 64 20.65 -7.86 1.24
CA SER A 64 20.38 -6.64 2.00
C SER A 64 20.18 -6.93 3.49
N GLN A 65 19.44 -7.99 3.83
CA GLN A 65 19.22 -8.39 5.22
C GLN A 65 20.56 -8.74 5.90
N TYR A 66 21.44 -9.46 5.24
CA TYR A 66 22.78 -9.79 5.76
C TYR A 66 23.62 -8.52 6.06
N ILE A 67 23.57 -7.54 5.17
CA ILE A 67 24.28 -6.26 5.37
C ILE A 67 23.73 -5.52 6.60
N TYR A 68 22.40 -5.49 6.75
CA TYR A 68 21.76 -4.87 7.91
C TYR A 68 22.06 -5.63 9.21
N GLU A 69 22.09 -6.96 9.19
CA GLU A 69 22.49 -7.78 10.34
C GLU A 69 23.92 -7.44 10.78
N THR A 70 24.88 -7.45 9.85
CA THR A 70 26.27 -7.10 10.13
C THR A 70 26.40 -5.67 10.71
N LEU A 71 25.65 -4.70 10.15
CA LEU A 71 25.64 -3.34 10.67
C LEU A 71 25.10 -3.28 12.11
N LEU A 72 23.99 -3.95 12.37
CA LEU A 72 23.34 -3.94 13.68
C LEU A 72 24.18 -4.68 14.73
N GLU A 73 24.84 -5.77 14.37
CA GLU A 73 25.80 -6.49 15.22
C GLU A 73 26.97 -5.60 15.65
N THR A 74 27.49 -4.77 14.75
CA THR A 74 28.59 -3.84 15.04
C THR A 74 28.25 -2.87 16.16
N ILE A 75 27.01 -2.45 16.31
CA ILE A 75 26.55 -1.52 17.36
C ILE A 75 25.93 -2.21 18.56
N HIS A 76 25.67 -3.53 18.48
CA HIS A 76 24.91 -4.29 19.49
C HIS A 76 25.54 -4.28 20.87
N ASP A 77 26.88 -4.21 20.98
CA ASP A 77 27.57 -4.13 22.27
C ASP A 77 27.29 -2.83 23.04
N SER A 78 26.94 -1.77 22.32
CA SER A 78 26.65 -0.46 22.90
C SER A 78 25.14 -0.15 22.97
N VAL A 79 24.41 -0.56 21.96
CA VAL A 79 22.97 -0.26 21.80
C VAL A 79 22.22 -1.50 21.33
N ASP A 80 21.25 -1.96 22.13
CA ASP A 80 20.24 -2.92 21.71
C ASP A 80 19.18 -2.19 20.90
N LEU A 81 19.41 -2.08 19.59
CA LEU A 81 18.52 -1.36 18.68
C LEU A 81 17.47 -2.30 18.09
N ARG A 82 16.19 -1.94 18.26
CA ARG A 82 15.09 -2.57 17.56
C ARG A 82 14.47 -1.63 16.56
N VAL A 83 14.32 -2.08 15.32
CA VAL A 83 13.61 -1.33 14.26
C VAL A 83 12.19 -1.82 14.15
N VAL A 84 11.23 -0.91 14.20
CA VAL A 84 9.79 -1.19 14.15
C VAL A 84 9.12 -0.24 13.18
N VAL A 85 8.30 -0.78 12.28
CA VAL A 85 7.37 0.00 11.46
C VAL A 85 5.98 -0.23 12.03
N ASP A 86 5.42 0.77 12.67
CA ASP A 86 4.13 0.65 13.39
C ASP A 86 3.00 1.45 12.75
N ILE A 87 3.30 2.29 11.76
CA ILE A 87 2.32 3.08 11.02
C ILE A 87 2.71 3.08 9.55
N ILE A 88 1.73 2.78 8.68
CA ILE A 88 1.88 2.91 7.23
C ILE A 88 0.66 3.67 6.71
N ALA A 89 0.88 4.73 5.95
CA ALA A 89 -0.16 5.48 5.27
C ALA A 89 0.19 5.61 3.79
N GLY A 90 -0.74 5.28 2.90
CA GLY A 90 -0.44 5.27 1.47
C GLY A 90 -1.62 5.65 0.59
N ALA A 91 -1.29 6.18 -0.60
CA ALA A 91 -2.20 6.53 -1.67
C ALA A 91 -1.79 5.85 -2.97
N SER A 92 -2.75 5.40 -3.80
CA SER A 92 -2.48 4.82 -5.12
C SER A 92 -1.43 3.70 -5.07
N ALA A 93 -0.39 3.76 -5.87
CA ALA A 93 0.72 2.79 -5.83
C ALA A 93 1.40 2.71 -4.45
N GLY A 94 1.46 3.83 -3.72
CA GLY A 94 1.93 3.86 -2.33
C GLY A 94 0.99 3.10 -1.39
N GLY A 95 -0.32 3.16 -1.63
CA GLY A 95 -1.32 2.38 -0.90
C GLY A 95 -1.16 0.88 -1.14
N ILE A 96 -0.97 0.45 -2.39
CA ILE A 96 -0.73 -0.96 -2.73
C ILE A 96 0.53 -1.49 -2.04
N ASN A 97 1.66 -0.77 -2.17
CA ASN A 97 2.92 -1.17 -1.52
C ASN A 97 2.80 -1.18 0.01
N GLY A 98 2.07 -0.22 0.57
CA GLY A 98 1.77 -0.16 2.00
C GLY A 98 0.97 -1.37 2.50
N ILE A 99 -0.04 -1.81 1.74
CA ILE A 99 -0.83 -3.01 2.05
C ILE A 99 0.06 -4.26 2.06
N MET A 100 0.87 -4.44 1.02
CA MET A 100 1.75 -5.59 0.88
C MET A 100 2.80 -5.63 2.00
N LEU A 101 3.45 -4.48 2.27
CA LEU A 101 4.42 -4.37 3.36
C LEU A 101 3.79 -4.61 4.73
N SER A 102 2.59 -4.07 4.97
CA SER A 102 1.89 -4.27 6.25
C SER A 102 1.60 -5.75 6.52
N ARG A 103 1.13 -6.49 5.49
CA ARG A 103 0.90 -7.93 5.63
C ARG A 103 2.20 -8.70 5.82
N ALA A 104 3.29 -8.32 5.13
CA ALA A 104 4.61 -8.89 5.31
C ALA A 104 5.14 -8.67 6.74
N LEU A 105 4.98 -7.48 7.31
CA LEU A 105 5.39 -7.17 8.68
C LEU A 105 4.52 -7.90 9.71
N ALA A 106 3.22 -8.02 9.46
CA ALA A 106 2.27 -8.65 10.37
C ALA A 106 2.54 -10.15 10.54
N PHE A 107 2.95 -10.85 9.48
CA PHE A 107 3.06 -12.31 9.44
C PHE A 107 4.42 -12.83 8.95
N ASP A 108 5.42 -11.97 8.84
CA ASP A 108 6.75 -12.31 8.32
C ASP A 108 6.71 -12.98 6.95
N LEU A 109 5.91 -12.44 6.05
CA LEU A 109 5.73 -12.98 4.71
C LEU A 109 6.70 -12.37 3.69
N PRO A 110 7.07 -13.11 2.63
CA PRO A 110 7.97 -12.62 1.60
C PRO A 110 7.30 -11.59 0.67
N LEU A 111 8.10 -10.66 0.12
CA LEU A 111 7.68 -9.71 -0.90
C LEU A 111 8.24 -10.02 -2.30
N GLU A 112 9.06 -11.07 -2.44
CA GLU A 112 9.76 -11.41 -3.67
C GLU A 112 8.82 -11.76 -4.83
N SER A 113 7.70 -12.43 -4.52
CA SER A 113 6.67 -12.81 -5.50
C SER A 113 6.04 -11.59 -6.21
N HIS A 114 6.03 -10.43 -5.54
CA HIS A 114 5.44 -9.21 -6.10
C HIS A 114 6.26 -8.57 -7.22
N ARG A 115 7.54 -8.96 -7.40
CA ARG A 115 8.34 -8.48 -8.54
C ARG A 115 7.64 -8.78 -9.87
N LYS A 116 7.09 -9.99 -10.01
CA LYS A 116 6.35 -10.39 -11.21
C LYS A 116 5.09 -9.53 -11.38
N LEU A 117 4.32 -9.34 -10.30
CA LEU A 117 3.13 -8.48 -10.29
C LEU A 117 3.44 -7.07 -10.79
N TRP A 118 4.53 -6.47 -10.31
CA TRP A 118 4.91 -5.11 -10.71
C TRP A 118 5.38 -5.03 -12.16
N LEU A 119 6.02 -6.07 -12.69
CA LEU A 119 6.39 -6.15 -14.10
C LEU A 119 5.15 -6.29 -14.99
N GLU A 120 4.17 -7.09 -14.59
CA GLU A 120 2.88 -7.25 -15.28
C GLU A 120 2.03 -5.98 -15.23
N LEU A 121 1.96 -5.30 -14.06
CA LEU A 121 1.31 -3.99 -13.92
C LEU A 121 2.01 -2.90 -14.75
N GLY A 122 3.30 -3.00 -14.95
CA GLY A 122 4.07 -2.12 -15.83
C GLY A 122 3.81 -2.36 -17.31
N ASP A 123 3.28 -3.53 -17.68
CA ASP A 123 2.88 -3.82 -19.06
C ASP A 123 1.44 -3.37 -19.33
N VAL A 124 1.34 -2.18 -19.90
CA VAL A 124 0.05 -1.56 -20.29
C VAL A 124 -0.80 -2.48 -21.16
N THR A 125 -0.19 -3.40 -21.91
CA THR A 125 -0.92 -4.31 -22.82
C THR A 125 -1.71 -5.37 -22.04
N GLU A 126 -1.22 -5.79 -20.89
CA GLU A 126 -1.88 -6.76 -20.02
C GLU A 126 -3.11 -6.18 -19.30
N LEU A 127 -3.12 -4.88 -19.04
CA LEU A 127 -4.23 -4.20 -18.37
C LEU A 127 -5.36 -3.77 -19.32
N LEU A 128 -5.10 -3.72 -20.64
CA LEU A 128 -6.07 -3.24 -21.61
C LEU A 128 -7.35 -4.09 -21.62
N ASP A 129 -8.50 -3.42 -21.56
CA ASP A 129 -9.80 -4.08 -21.72
C ASP A 129 -10.01 -4.50 -23.19
N PRO A 130 -10.17 -5.80 -23.48
CA PRO A 130 -10.46 -6.29 -24.83
C PRO A 130 -11.76 -5.69 -25.40
N LYS A 131 -12.74 -5.37 -24.55
CA LYS A 131 -14.03 -4.78 -24.92
C LYS A 131 -13.92 -3.28 -25.23
N GLY A 132 -12.89 -2.61 -24.69
CA GLY A 132 -12.62 -1.18 -24.90
C GLY A 132 -11.94 -0.85 -26.23
N LYS A 133 -11.51 -1.85 -27.02
CA LYS A 133 -10.81 -1.64 -28.29
C LYS A 133 -11.78 -1.14 -29.35
N ALA A 134 -11.60 0.10 -29.81
CA ALA A 134 -12.29 0.62 -30.98
C ALA A 134 -11.75 -0.03 -32.27
N ARG A 135 -12.62 -0.25 -33.29
CA ARG A 135 -12.18 -0.72 -34.60
C ARG A 135 -11.19 0.28 -35.21
N ALA A 136 -10.14 -0.21 -35.88
CA ALA A 136 -9.05 0.59 -36.43
C ALA A 136 -9.53 1.73 -37.37
N TRP A 137 -10.75 1.64 -37.88
CA TRP A 137 -11.35 2.58 -38.84
C TRP A 137 -12.15 3.72 -38.19
N SER A 138 -12.40 3.68 -36.89
CA SER A 138 -13.34 4.62 -36.24
C SER A 138 -12.75 6.00 -35.94
N LYS A 139 -11.44 6.22 -36.11
CA LYS A 139 -10.77 7.50 -35.78
C LYS A 139 -9.70 7.93 -36.80
N PRO A 140 -10.06 8.17 -38.07
CA PRO A 140 -9.09 8.55 -39.11
C PRO A 140 -8.42 9.90 -38.85
N PHE A 141 -9.06 10.80 -38.09
CA PHE A 141 -8.54 12.13 -37.75
C PHE A 141 -7.47 12.16 -36.69
N MET A 142 -7.24 11.03 -35.96
CA MET A 142 -6.20 10.95 -34.93
C MET A 142 -4.79 10.73 -35.51
N ARG A 143 -4.68 10.27 -36.76
CA ARG A 143 -3.38 10.05 -37.43
C ARG A 143 -2.54 11.33 -37.53
N PRO A 144 -3.07 12.49 -37.99
CA PRO A 144 -2.30 13.72 -38.06
C PRO A 144 -1.94 14.26 -36.66
N MET A 145 -2.81 14.07 -35.66
CA MET A 145 -2.53 14.51 -34.28
C MET A 145 -1.38 13.72 -33.64
N LEU A 146 -1.32 12.41 -33.86
CA LEU A 146 -0.20 11.56 -33.40
C LEU A 146 1.13 11.92 -34.07
N SER A 147 1.08 12.31 -35.36
CA SER A 147 2.24 12.79 -36.10
C SER A 147 2.74 14.13 -35.54
N PHE A 148 1.83 15.02 -35.16
CA PHE A 148 2.13 16.31 -34.57
C PHE A 148 2.76 16.19 -33.17
N VAL A 149 2.19 15.34 -32.31
CA VAL A 149 2.75 15.06 -30.98
C VAL A 149 4.13 14.41 -31.08
N GLY A 150 4.33 13.47 -32.02
CA GLY A 150 5.62 12.86 -32.29
C GLY A 150 6.67 13.84 -32.82
N TRP A 151 6.23 14.85 -33.61
CA TRP A 151 7.10 15.92 -34.12
C TRP A 151 7.45 16.92 -32.98
N TRP A 152 6.50 17.26 -32.11
CA TRP A 152 6.70 18.18 -30.99
C TRP A 152 7.64 17.58 -29.91
N GLN A 153 7.48 16.31 -29.60
CA GLN A 153 8.40 15.60 -28.70
C GLN A 153 9.84 15.51 -29.22
N ARG A 154 10.04 15.40 -30.56
CA ARG A 154 11.37 15.44 -31.16
C ARG A 154 12.08 16.78 -30.97
N LYS A 155 11.32 17.87 -30.82
CA LYS A 155 11.89 19.22 -30.67
C LYS A 155 12.24 19.55 -29.22
N SER A 156 11.64 18.86 -28.23
CA SER A 156 11.87 19.10 -26.79
C SER A 156 12.85 18.11 -26.14
N LEU A 157 13.14 16.95 -26.79
CA LEU A 157 14.04 15.90 -26.27
C LEU A 157 15.26 15.76 -27.20
N GLY A 158 16.11 16.80 -27.17
CA GLY A 158 17.42 16.72 -27.80
C GLY A 158 18.29 15.63 -27.16
N GLN A 159 18.76 14.66 -27.97
CA GLN A 159 19.93 13.82 -27.76
C GLN A 159 19.84 12.52 -26.90
N VAL A 160 18.69 11.92 -26.62
CA VAL A 160 18.67 10.56 -26.01
C VAL A 160 17.80 9.56 -26.77
N ALA A 161 17.77 9.61 -28.08
CA ALA A 161 16.96 8.70 -28.88
C ALA A 161 17.80 7.86 -29.84
N SER A 162 18.62 6.95 -29.34
CA SER A 162 19.27 5.92 -30.17
C SER A 162 18.58 4.55 -30.20
N ASP A 163 17.40 4.39 -29.60
CA ASP A 163 16.67 3.12 -29.60
C ASP A 163 15.41 3.18 -30.47
N ALA A 164 15.57 2.85 -31.75
CA ALA A 164 14.44 2.70 -32.68
C ALA A 164 13.41 1.66 -32.20
N ALA A 165 13.83 0.65 -31.46
CA ALA A 165 12.96 -0.35 -30.84
C ALA A 165 12.07 0.26 -29.75
N ARG A 166 12.60 1.09 -28.85
CA ARG A 166 11.81 1.81 -27.83
C ARG A 166 10.77 2.75 -28.45
N SER A 167 11.12 3.41 -29.55
CA SER A 167 10.18 4.31 -30.23
C SER A 167 9.02 3.56 -30.89
N LEU A 168 9.23 2.34 -31.37
CA LEU A 168 8.19 1.49 -31.95
C LEU A 168 7.26 0.94 -30.86
N GLU A 169 7.80 0.48 -29.74
CA GLU A 169 7.03 -0.03 -28.60
C GLU A 169 6.17 1.08 -27.96
N VAL A 170 6.74 2.26 -27.73
CA VAL A 170 6.01 3.44 -27.23
C VAL A 170 4.92 3.85 -28.22
N ARG A 171 5.17 3.84 -29.53
CA ARG A 171 4.17 4.13 -30.54
C ARG A 171 3.05 3.10 -30.59
N GLN A 172 3.37 1.81 -30.43
CA GLN A 172 2.37 0.74 -30.37
C GLN A 172 1.51 0.89 -29.11
N LYS A 173 2.11 1.11 -27.94
CA LYS A 173 1.40 1.35 -26.68
C LYS A 173 0.54 2.61 -26.74
N LEU A 174 1.05 3.70 -27.30
CA LEU A 174 0.29 4.95 -27.49
C LEU A 174 -0.86 4.76 -28.50
N SER A 175 -0.66 3.99 -29.57
CA SER A 175 -1.71 3.71 -30.55
C SER A 175 -2.82 2.84 -29.96
N LEU A 176 -2.50 1.93 -29.04
CA LEU A 176 -3.49 1.12 -28.31
C LEU A 176 -4.30 1.99 -27.34
N LEU A 177 -3.65 2.90 -26.63
CA LEU A 177 -4.32 3.85 -25.73
C LEU A 177 -5.27 4.79 -26.49
N THR A 178 -4.84 5.29 -27.66
CA THR A 178 -5.67 6.17 -28.50
C THR A 178 -6.82 5.45 -29.20
N ARG A 179 -6.78 4.12 -29.30
CA ARG A 179 -7.86 3.28 -29.83
C ARG A 179 -8.92 2.93 -28.78
N SER A 180 -8.73 3.30 -27.50
CA SER A 180 -9.77 3.15 -26.48
C SER A 180 -11.01 3.96 -26.89
N ARG A 181 -12.20 3.46 -26.54
CA ARG A 181 -13.46 4.18 -26.79
C ARG A 181 -13.46 5.46 -25.98
N TRP A 182 -13.91 6.55 -26.60
CA TRP A 182 -14.17 7.80 -25.89
C TRP A 182 -15.18 7.50 -24.78
N PHE A 183 -14.94 8.01 -23.57
CA PHE A 183 -15.78 7.81 -22.39
C PHE A 183 -15.75 6.40 -21.76
N GLN A 184 -14.89 5.49 -22.20
CA GLN A 184 -14.63 4.21 -21.50
C GLN A 184 -13.17 4.16 -21.10
N PRO A 185 -12.87 3.88 -19.81
CA PRO A 185 -11.50 3.68 -19.36
C PRO A 185 -10.81 2.57 -20.16
N PRO A 186 -9.54 2.76 -20.54
CA PRO A 186 -8.82 1.78 -21.36
C PRO A 186 -8.48 0.50 -20.64
N PHE A 187 -8.39 0.54 -19.29
CA PHE A 187 -7.96 -0.59 -18.48
C PHE A 187 -9.13 -1.30 -17.82
N SER A 188 -9.00 -2.63 -17.73
CA SER A 188 -10.00 -3.48 -17.10
C SER A 188 -9.89 -3.43 -15.57
N GLY A 189 -10.97 -2.97 -14.92
CA GLY A 189 -11.10 -3.02 -13.47
C GLY A 189 -11.01 -4.45 -12.94
N GLU A 190 -11.76 -5.36 -13.56
CA GLU A 190 -11.79 -6.77 -13.17
C GLU A 190 -10.39 -7.42 -13.20
N ARG A 191 -9.58 -7.14 -14.23
CA ARG A 191 -8.20 -7.64 -14.29
C ARG A 191 -7.37 -7.10 -13.15
N MET A 192 -7.44 -5.81 -12.88
CA MET A 192 -6.73 -5.19 -11.76
C MET A 192 -7.15 -5.81 -10.43
N THR A 193 -8.44 -6.04 -10.20
CA THR A 193 -8.96 -6.71 -9.00
C THR A 193 -8.39 -8.13 -8.85
N ARG A 194 -8.35 -8.90 -9.95
CA ARG A 194 -7.73 -10.23 -9.96
C ARG A 194 -6.24 -10.18 -9.62
N MET A 195 -5.51 -9.25 -10.20
CA MET A 195 -4.07 -9.07 -9.94
C MET A 195 -3.78 -8.70 -8.48
N MET A 196 -4.62 -7.86 -7.86
CA MET A 196 -4.49 -7.54 -6.43
C MET A 196 -4.73 -8.76 -5.54
N LEU A 197 -5.76 -9.55 -5.84
CA LEU A 197 -6.04 -10.81 -5.13
C LEU A 197 -4.89 -11.81 -5.29
N ASP A 198 -4.35 -11.96 -6.50
CA ASP A 198 -3.26 -12.89 -6.79
C ASP A 198 -1.95 -12.44 -6.14
N GLY A 199 -1.66 -11.14 -6.17
CA GLY A 199 -0.52 -10.56 -5.48
C GLY A 199 -0.54 -10.84 -3.98
N LEU A 200 -1.65 -10.58 -3.33
CA LEU A 200 -1.78 -10.85 -1.89
C LEU A 200 -1.76 -12.35 -1.56
N ALA A 201 -2.38 -13.18 -2.40
CA ALA A 201 -2.35 -14.64 -2.23
C ALA A 201 -0.94 -15.22 -2.45
N SER A 202 -0.14 -14.63 -3.34
CA SER A 202 1.22 -15.09 -3.64
C SER A 202 2.21 -14.90 -2.49
N MET A 203 1.86 -14.12 -1.47
CA MET A 203 2.67 -13.97 -0.24
C MET A 203 2.65 -15.26 0.60
N GLY A 204 1.73 -16.16 0.34
CA GLY A 204 1.54 -17.39 1.08
C GLY A 204 0.44 -17.30 2.14
N PRO A 205 0.10 -18.45 2.75
CA PRO A 205 -0.85 -18.53 3.86
C PRO A 205 -0.29 -17.88 5.11
N ASP A 206 -1.16 -17.55 6.05
CA ASP A 206 -0.74 -17.12 7.37
C ASP A 206 0.02 -18.26 8.05
N PRO A 207 1.15 -17.98 8.74
CA PRO A 207 1.92 -19.03 9.40
C PRO A 207 1.10 -19.72 10.48
N GLN A 208 1.24 -21.05 10.60
CA GLN A 208 0.54 -21.84 11.62
C GLN A 208 0.97 -21.48 13.06
N SER A 209 2.23 -21.08 13.21
CA SER A 209 2.74 -20.51 14.47
C SER A 209 2.75 -18.99 14.34
N PRO A 210 2.40 -18.26 15.41
CA PRO A 210 2.43 -16.80 15.37
C PRO A 210 3.84 -16.32 15.01
N SER A 211 4.03 -15.93 13.75
CA SER A 211 5.24 -15.25 13.31
C SER A 211 4.85 -13.82 12.96
N SER A 212 5.40 -12.87 13.70
CA SER A 212 5.20 -11.46 13.45
C SER A 212 6.51 -10.72 13.63
N LEU A 213 6.76 -9.75 12.78
CA LEU A 213 7.89 -8.82 12.95
C LEU A 213 7.55 -7.70 13.93
N MET A 214 6.28 -7.60 14.32
CA MET A 214 5.84 -6.65 15.35
C MET A 214 6.18 -7.17 16.74
N PRO A 215 6.73 -6.31 17.63
CA PRO A 215 6.91 -6.67 19.02
C PRO A 215 5.60 -6.96 19.74
N ALA A 216 5.60 -7.83 20.73
CA ALA A 216 4.46 -8.05 21.61
C ALA A 216 4.02 -6.71 22.25
N GLY A 217 2.71 -6.46 22.26
CA GLY A 217 2.12 -5.22 22.76
C GLY A 217 2.17 -4.05 21.75
N HIS A 218 2.76 -4.22 20.57
CA HIS A 218 2.82 -3.18 19.56
C HIS A 218 1.78 -3.43 18.45
N ALA A 219 1.09 -2.36 18.06
CA ALA A 219 0.17 -2.40 16.94
C ALA A 219 0.82 -1.81 15.69
N LEU A 220 0.50 -2.41 14.54
CA LEU A 220 0.73 -1.86 13.22
C LEU A 220 -0.61 -1.34 12.67
N ASP A 221 -0.66 -0.05 12.35
CA ASP A 221 -1.81 0.57 11.69
C ASP A 221 -1.48 0.91 10.23
N LEU A 222 -2.34 0.46 9.34
CA LEU A 222 -2.32 0.76 7.92
C LEU A 222 -3.49 1.67 7.57
N PHE A 223 -3.20 2.76 6.87
CA PHE A 223 -4.18 3.70 6.32
C PHE A 223 -4.04 3.77 4.82
N VAL A 224 -5.11 3.48 4.09
CA VAL A 224 -5.17 3.54 2.63
C VAL A 224 -6.19 4.58 2.22
N THR A 225 -5.74 5.60 1.50
CA THR A 225 -6.62 6.69 1.08
C THR A 225 -7.39 6.30 -0.17
N ASN A 226 -8.66 6.68 -0.20
CA ASN A 226 -9.57 6.53 -1.34
C ASN A 226 -10.37 7.80 -1.50
N THR A 227 -10.94 8.02 -2.67
CA THR A 227 -11.88 9.10 -2.93
C THR A 227 -13.24 8.48 -3.23
N ASP A 228 -14.24 8.77 -2.40
CA ASP A 228 -15.63 8.43 -2.69
C ASP A 228 -16.14 9.36 -3.80
N PHE A 229 -16.51 8.78 -4.94
CA PHE A 229 -16.91 9.57 -6.11
C PHE A 229 -18.17 10.39 -5.86
N TRP A 230 -19.15 9.81 -5.17
CA TRP A 230 -20.40 10.49 -4.83
C TRP A 230 -20.30 11.34 -3.56
N GLY A 231 -19.40 10.98 -2.66
CA GLY A 231 -19.25 11.56 -1.34
C GLY A 231 -20.45 11.29 -0.43
N HIS A 232 -20.22 11.26 0.86
CA HIS A 232 -21.25 11.15 1.88
C HIS A 232 -21.51 12.49 2.56
N ARG A 233 -22.70 12.67 3.11
CA ARG A 233 -23.07 13.91 3.80
C ARG A 233 -22.30 14.01 5.11
N GLN A 234 -21.73 15.17 5.37
CA GLN A 234 -21.11 15.52 6.64
C GLN A 234 -21.78 16.76 7.21
N LEU A 235 -22.20 16.66 8.47
CA LEU A 235 -22.72 17.80 9.20
C LEU A 235 -21.55 18.51 9.89
N LEU A 236 -21.30 19.74 9.50
CA LEU A 236 -20.30 20.58 10.14
C LEU A 236 -20.98 21.60 11.03
N SER A 237 -20.63 21.59 12.31
CA SER A 237 -21.07 22.59 13.26
C SER A 237 -20.24 23.85 13.10
N LEU A 238 -20.88 24.95 12.82
CA LEU A 238 -20.28 26.26 12.68
C LEU A 238 -20.87 27.23 13.70
N HIS A 239 -20.34 28.44 13.73
CA HIS A 239 -20.86 29.49 14.58
C HIS A 239 -22.11 30.13 13.95
N ASP A 240 -22.06 30.41 12.63
CA ASP A 240 -23.17 30.96 11.88
C ASP A 240 -23.04 30.61 10.37
N PRO A 241 -23.99 29.88 9.76
CA PRO A 241 -25.13 29.20 10.39
C PRO A 241 -24.68 28.04 11.32
N PRO A 242 -25.49 27.61 12.31
CA PRO A 242 -25.07 26.62 13.31
C PRO A 242 -24.67 25.27 12.73
N VAL A 243 -25.23 24.90 11.59
CA VAL A 243 -24.93 23.63 10.90
C VAL A 243 -24.93 23.85 9.39
N ILE A 244 -23.91 23.37 8.72
CA ILE A 244 -23.91 23.23 7.26
C ILE A 244 -23.79 21.75 6.90
N VAL A 245 -24.32 21.42 5.74
CA VAL A 245 -24.23 20.09 5.14
C VAL A 245 -23.23 20.16 4.01
N GLU A 246 -22.12 19.45 4.15
CA GLU A 246 -21.14 19.28 3.09
C GLU A 246 -21.10 17.84 2.59
N ARG A 247 -20.51 17.62 1.41
CA ARG A 247 -20.16 16.27 0.95
C ARG A 247 -18.68 16.02 1.20
N GLU A 248 -18.40 15.01 2.03
CA GLU A 248 -17.03 14.55 2.23
C GLU A 248 -16.74 13.41 1.25
N HIS A 249 -15.72 13.61 0.43
CA HIS A 249 -15.27 12.67 -0.58
C HIS A 249 -14.02 11.88 -0.14
N ARG A 250 -13.30 12.38 0.86
CA ARG A 250 -12.13 11.69 1.39
C ARG A 250 -12.57 10.47 2.18
N HIS A 251 -12.07 9.33 1.78
CA HIS A 251 -12.36 8.07 2.45
C HIS A 251 -11.06 7.35 2.80
N ILE A 252 -10.98 6.79 4.01
CA ILE A 252 -9.78 6.14 4.51
C ILE A 252 -10.17 4.72 4.93
N LEU A 253 -9.56 3.73 4.28
CA LEU A 253 -9.64 2.36 4.72
C LEU A 253 -8.51 2.08 5.70
N SER A 254 -8.85 1.69 6.92
CA SER A 254 -7.88 1.40 7.98
C SER A 254 -7.89 -0.08 8.33
N PHE A 255 -6.68 -0.61 8.57
CA PHE A 255 -6.46 -1.98 9.02
C PHE A 255 -5.46 -1.97 10.17
N ARG A 256 -5.66 -2.86 11.12
CA ARG A 256 -4.82 -2.97 12.30
C ARG A 256 -4.38 -4.41 12.53
N HIS A 257 -3.11 -4.57 12.87
CA HIS A 257 -2.54 -5.78 13.41
C HIS A 257 -2.00 -5.50 14.82
N LEU A 258 -2.27 -6.38 15.75
CA LEU A 258 -1.78 -6.31 17.12
C LEU A 258 -1.37 -7.71 17.58
N GLN A 259 -0.12 -7.85 17.98
CA GLN A 259 0.31 -8.99 18.78
C GLN A 259 0.22 -8.58 20.25
N THR A 260 -0.66 -9.24 21.01
CA THR A 260 -0.83 -8.97 22.42
C THR A 260 0.35 -9.49 23.25
N ALA A 261 0.48 -9.04 24.49
CA ALA A 261 1.60 -9.43 25.36
C ALA A 261 1.63 -10.94 25.67
N ASP A 262 0.48 -11.59 25.64
CA ASP A 262 0.33 -13.05 25.79
C ASP A 262 0.49 -13.85 24.50
N GLY A 263 0.94 -13.19 23.42
CA GLY A 263 1.27 -13.81 22.14
C GLY A 263 0.07 -14.03 21.21
N ARG A 264 -1.16 -13.66 21.62
CA ARG A 264 -2.33 -13.73 20.72
C ARG A 264 -2.24 -12.67 19.65
N ILE A 265 -2.70 -13.01 18.44
CA ILE A 265 -2.76 -12.10 17.31
C ILE A 265 -4.21 -11.66 17.07
N ALA A 266 -4.44 -10.36 17.15
CA ALA A 266 -5.64 -9.70 16.68
C ALA A 266 -5.28 -8.92 15.40
N SER A 267 -5.72 -9.40 14.24
CA SER A 267 -5.31 -8.83 12.95
C SER A 267 -6.47 -8.69 12.01
N GLN A 268 -6.43 -7.65 11.20
CA GLN A 268 -7.30 -7.38 10.06
C GLN A 268 -6.52 -7.53 8.73
N MET A 269 -5.42 -8.28 8.77
CA MET A 269 -4.52 -8.51 7.63
C MET A 269 -4.27 -10.00 7.40
N THR A 270 -5.14 -10.86 7.97
CA THR A 270 -5.09 -12.32 7.83
C THR A 270 -5.41 -12.77 6.42
N GLU A 271 -5.22 -14.05 6.13
CA GLU A 271 -5.66 -14.64 4.85
C GLU A 271 -7.16 -14.43 4.60
N ALA A 272 -8.00 -14.49 5.64
CA ALA A 272 -9.43 -14.21 5.55
C ALA A 272 -9.75 -12.74 5.18
N ASP A 273 -8.82 -11.81 5.44
CA ASP A 273 -8.95 -10.39 5.11
C ASP A 273 -8.38 -10.03 3.73
N VAL A 274 -7.77 -10.99 3.01
CA VAL A 274 -7.21 -10.75 1.67
C VAL A 274 -8.21 -10.07 0.73
N PRO A 275 -9.50 -10.42 0.68
CA PRO A 275 -10.47 -9.69 -0.14
C PRO A 275 -10.64 -8.23 0.27
N ALA A 276 -10.60 -7.91 1.56
CA ALA A 276 -10.69 -6.53 2.06
C ALA A 276 -9.44 -5.71 1.71
N LEU A 277 -8.26 -6.32 1.84
CA LEU A 277 -6.99 -5.71 1.44
C LEU A 277 -6.92 -5.48 -0.08
N ALA A 278 -7.38 -6.46 -0.88
CA ALA A 278 -7.47 -6.33 -2.32
C ALA A 278 -8.49 -5.26 -2.74
N PHE A 279 -9.61 -5.14 -2.02
CA PHE A 279 -10.57 -4.04 -2.18
C PHE A 279 -9.86 -2.69 -1.99
N ALA A 280 -9.13 -2.52 -0.89
CA ALA A 280 -8.41 -1.28 -0.60
C ALA A 280 -7.36 -0.97 -1.67
N ALA A 281 -6.60 -1.98 -2.12
CA ALA A 281 -5.59 -1.83 -3.17
C ALA A 281 -6.22 -1.40 -4.51
N ARG A 282 -7.34 -2.03 -4.88
CA ARG A 282 -8.05 -1.73 -6.12
C ARG A 282 -8.71 -0.34 -6.07
N ALA A 283 -9.37 0.00 -4.96
CA ALA A 283 -10.03 1.29 -4.79
C ALA A 283 -9.01 2.45 -4.87
N THR A 284 -7.91 2.36 -4.10
CA THR A 284 -6.88 3.40 -4.08
C THR A 284 -6.15 3.60 -5.41
N SER A 285 -6.20 2.60 -6.31
CA SER A 285 -5.55 2.64 -7.63
C SER A 285 -6.50 2.88 -8.80
N SER A 286 -7.77 3.22 -8.54
CA SER A 286 -8.78 3.50 -9.56
C SER A 286 -8.59 4.89 -10.17
N PHE A 287 -7.44 5.14 -10.81
CA PHE A 287 -7.10 6.45 -11.38
C PHE A 287 -8.11 6.86 -12.47
N PRO A 288 -8.76 8.04 -12.32
CA PRO A 288 -9.76 8.51 -13.27
C PRO A 288 -9.20 8.61 -14.69
N GLY A 289 -9.94 8.12 -15.66
CA GLY A 289 -9.53 8.09 -17.07
C GLY A 289 -8.70 6.87 -17.45
N ALA A 290 -8.06 6.18 -16.50
CA ALA A 290 -7.34 4.93 -16.73
C ALA A 290 -8.19 3.69 -16.37
N PHE A 291 -8.83 3.73 -15.21
CA PHE A 291 -9.69 2.65 -14.70
C PHE A 291 -11.11 3.14 -14.45
N PRO A 292 -12.12 2.25 -14.53
CA PRO A 292 -13.46 2.58 -14.05
C PRO A 292 -13.43 2.79 -12.53
N PRO A 293 -14.33 3.63 -11.98
CA PRO A 293 -14.56 3.70 -10.54
C PRO A 293 -14.87 2.31 -9.99
N PHE A 294 -14.35 2.01 -8.81
CA PHE A 294 -14.45 0.70 -8.20
C PHE A 294 -15.64 0.61 -7.25
N GLN A 295 -16.42 -0.44 -7.37
CA GLN A 295 -17.57 -0.74 -6.52
C GLN A 295 -17.41 -2.11 -5.85
N ILE A 296 -18.05 -2.29 -4.69
CA ILE A 296 -17.97 -3.56 -3.97
C ILE A 296 -18.50 -4.75 -4.79
N GLY A 297 -19.49 -4.50 -5.65
CA GLY A 297 -20.05 -5.51 -6.55
C GLY A 297 -19.03 -6.10 -7.53
N GLU A 298 -18.00 -5.33 -7.95
CA GLU A 298 -16.91 -5.84 -8.79
C GLU A 298 -16.10 -6.90 -8.02
N MET A 299 -15.78 -6.64 -6.74
CA MET A 299 -15.08 -7.60 -5.88
C MET A 299 -15.90 -8.87 -5.68
N ASP A 300 -17.19 -8.72 -5.37
CA ASP A 300 -18.10 -9.87 -5.18
C ASP A 300 -18.19 -10.73 -6.45
N ALA A 301 -18.28 -10.10 -7.62
CA ALA A 301 -18.32 -10.78 -8.91
C ALA A 301 -17.02 -11.55 -9.21
N VAL A 302 -15.85 -10.94 -8.95
CA VAL A 302 -14.55 -11.58 -9.16
C VAL A 302 -14.36 -12.76 -8.22
N LEU A 303 -14.72 -12.65 -6.95
CA LEU A 303 -14.63 -13.72 -5.98
C LEU A 303 -15.57 -14.88 -6.34
N LYS A 304 -16.81 -14.57 -6.70
CA LYS A 304 -17.79 -15.57 -7.17
C LYS A 304 -17.29 -16.34 -8.41
N ALA A 305 -16.72 -15.62 -9.39
CA ALA A 305 -16.16 -16.24 -10.59
C ALA A 305 -14.97 -17.17 -10.29
N ARG A 306 -14.31 -16.98 -9.16
CA ARG A 306 -13.20 -17.80 -8.67
C ARG A 306 -13.62 -18.91 -7.69
N GLY A 307 -14.90 -19.00 -7.37
CA GLY A 307 -15.39 -19.93 -6.34
C GLY A 307 -14.86 -19.63 -4.95
N LYS A 308 -14.45 -18.37 -4.68
CA LYS A 308 -13.93 -17.95 -3.39
C LYS A 308 -15.00 -17.22 -2.59
N ALA A 309 -15.09 -17.51 -1.30
CA ALA A 309 -15.96 -16.79 -0.36
C ALA A 309 -15.24 -15.56 0.23
N TRP A 310 -16.03 -14.61 0.71
CA TRP A 310 -15.55 -13.49 1.52
C TRP A 310 -16.21 -13.51 2.92
N PRO A 311 -15.71 -14.34 3.85
CA PRO A 311 -16.35 -14.51 5.15
C PRO A 311 -16.44 -13.23 5.97
N GLN A 312 -15.42 -12.37 5.88
CA GLN A 312 -15.31 -11.12 6.62
C GLN A 312 -15.98 -9.91 5.92
N ARG A 313 -16.74 -10.15 4.82
CA ARG A 313 -17.34 -9.08 4.01
C ARG A 313 -18.17 -8.09 4.84
N GLN A 314 -19.12 -8.61 5.63
CA GLN A 314 -20.02 -7.75 6.42
C GLN A 314 -19.27 -7.03 7.54
N THR A 315 -18.32 -7.69 8.19
CA THR A 315 -17.44 -7.08 9.19
C THR A 315 -16.63 -5.94 8.61
N PHE A 316 -16.07 -6.14 7.41
CA PHE A 316 -15.34 -5.11 6.67
C PHE A 316 -16.23 -3.92 6.33
N ILE A 317 -17.43 -4.15 5.79
CA ILE A 317 -18.39 -3.11 5.45
C ILE A 317 -18.76 -2.29 6.69
N ASN A 318 -19.19 -2.95 7.76
CA ASN A 318 -19.62 -2.29 8.98
C ASN A 318 -18.53 -1.43 9.63
N ARG A 319 -17.27 -1.87 9.53
CA ARG A 319 -16.13 -1.13 10.07
C ARG A 319 -15.73 0.05 9.19
N SER A 320 -15.69 -0.17 7.88
CA SER A 320 -15.04 0.76 6.94
C SER A 320 -15.97 1.85 6.41
N PHE A 321 -17.29 1.62 6.43
CA PHE A 321 -18.27 2.50 5.79
C PHE A 321 -19.34 3.00 6.76
N GLN A 322 -18.98 3.21 8.02
CA GLN A 322 -19.92 3.64 9.08
C GLN A 322 -20.66 4.94 8.72
N ALA A 323 -19.97 5.90 8.09
CA ALA A 323 -20.56 7.18 7.73
C ALA A 323 -21.66 7.05 6.66
N LEU A 324 -21.46 6.18 5.65
CA LEU A 324 -22.47 5.88 4.64
C LEU A 324 -23.66 5.13 5.26
N LEU A 325 -23.38 4.07 6.01
CA LEU A 325 -24.40 3.24 6.66
C LEU A 325 -25.27 4.03 7.63
N ALA A 326 -24.68 4.95 8.39
CA ALA A 326 -25.41 5.83 9.32
C ALA A 326 -26.40 6.76 8.61
N GLN A 327 -26.22 7.00 7.32
CA GLN A 327 -27.11 7.80 6.48
C GLN A 327 -28.16 6.97 5.74
N GLY A 328 -28.13 5.63 5.93
CA GLY A 328 -29.00 4.71 5.22
C GLY A 328 -28.59 4.50 3.74
N GLU A 329 -27.37 4.89 3.36
CA GLU A 329 -26.85 4.67 2.02
C GLU A 329 -26.37 3.21 1.86
N ASP A 330 -26.63 2.61 0.68
CA ASP A 330 -26.15 1.26 0.39
C ASP A 330 -24.71 1.34 -0.16
N ILE A 331 -23.82 0.54 0.41
CA ILE A 331 -22.44 0.43 -0.06
C ILE A 331 -22.37 -0.06 -1.52
N ALA A 332 -23.40 -0.75 -2.01
CA ALA A 332 -23.48 -1.20 -3.40
C ALA A 332 -23.50 -0.02 -4.39
N ASP A 333 -24.01 1.13 -3.96
CA ASP A 333 -24.09 2.35 -4.78
C ASP A 333 -22.82 3.20 -4.66
N ALA A 334 -21.99 2.97 -3.64
CA ALA A 334 -20.74 3.70 -3.46
C ALA A 334 -19.72 3.34 -4.55
N ALA A 335 -19.06 4.35 -5.08
CA ALA A 335 -18.03 4.20 -6.12
C ALA A 335 -16.75 4.90 -5.69
N PHE A 336 -15.63 4.19 -5.73
CA PHE A 336 -14.34 4.69 -5.27
C PHE A 336 -13.40 4.95 -6.44
N ILE A 337 -12.71 6.06 -6.39
CA ILE A 337 -11.61 6.40 -7.29
C ILE A 337 -10.32 6.58 -6.48
N ASP A 338 -9.21 6.75 -7.20
CA ASP A 338 -7.86 6.82 -6.64
C ASP A 338 -7.77 7.82 -5.48
N GLY A 339 -7.16 7.40 -4.39
CA GLY A 339 -6.96 8.23 -3.21
C GLY A 339 -6.04 9.42 -3.46
N SER A 340 -5.16 9.34 -4.47
CA SER A 340 -4.28 10.45 -4.84
C SER A 340 -5.02 11.68 -5.37
N VAL A 341 -6.28 11.52 -5.77
CA VAL A 341 -7.10 12.64 -6.25
C VAL A 341 -7.29 13.71 -5.17
N LEU A 342 -7.59 13.29 -3.92
CA LEU A 342 -7.82 14.21 -2.80
C LEU A 342 -6.79 14.10 -1.69
N MET A 343 -6.13 12.93 -1.52
CA MET A 343 -5.22 12.65 -0.41
C MET A 343 -3.96 11.92 -0.89
N ASN A 344 -3.22 12.52 -1.82
CA ASN A 344 -1.99 11.94 -2.37
C ASN A 344 -0.86 11.81 -1.34
N LYS A 345 -0.81 12.71 -0.38
CA LYS A 345 0.24 12.81 0.64
C LYS A 345 -0.36 12.66 2.04
N PRO A 346 -0.65 11.41 2.49
CA PRO A 346 -1.42 11.18 3.72
C PRO A 346 -0.60 11.37 5.01
N LEU A 347 0.23 12.40 5.08
CA LEU A 347 1.11 12.70 6.21
C LEU A 347 0.33 12.99 7.50
N ALA A 348 -0.80 13.69 7.39
CA ALA A 348 -1.63 14.04 8.55
C ALA A 348 -2.16 12.78 9.28
N LEU A 349 -2.46 11.69 8.55
CA LEU A 349 -2.89 10.43 9.14
C LEU A 349 -1.78 9.79 9.98
N ALA A 350 -0.56 9.78 9.45
CA ALA A 350 0.61 9.25 10.16
C ALA A 350 0.89 10.08 11.42
N ILE A 351 0.89 11.40 11.33
CA ILE A 351 1.11 12.30 12.48
C ILE A 351 0.07 12.05 13.57
N LYS A 352 -1.22 11.98 13.20
CA LYS A 352 -2.31 11.71 14.14
C LYS A 352 -2.15 10.33 14.82
N ALA A 353 -1.75 9.32 14.07
CA ALA A 353 -1.54 7.97 14.61
C ALA A 353 -0.34 7.90 15.57
N VAL A 354 0.74 8.67 15.31
CA VAL A 354 1.92 8.74 16.20
C VAL A 354 1.54 9.26 17.59
N GLN A 355 0.64 10.23 17.69
CA GLN A 355 0.24 10.84 18.98
C GLN A 355 -0.36 9.84 19.97
N ASN A 356 -0.91 8.74 19.49
CA ASN A 356 -1.58 7.72 20.32
C ASN A 356 -0.69 6.50 20.61
N ARG A 357 0.64 6.62 20.46
CA ARG A 357 1.59 5.51 20.68
C ARG A 357 2.27 5.64 22.03
N SER A 358 2.08 4.63 22.89
CA SER A 358 2.84 4.49 24.12
C SER A 358 4.25 4.02 23.86
N ALA A 359 5.19 4.37 24.75
CA ALA A 359 6.56 3.90 24.73
C ALA A 359 6.94 3.36 26.12
N ASN A 360 7.48 2.14 26.15
CA ASN A 360 7.95 1.49 27.38
C ASN A 360 9.49 1.52 27.51
N ARG A 361 10.17 2.08 26.52
CA ARG A 361 11.62 2.25 26.44
C ARG A 361 11.95 3.51 25.66
N GLU A 362 13.22 3.82 25.53
CA GLU A 362 13.66 4.95 24.71
C GLU A 362 13.27 4.72 23.24
N VAL A 363 12.69 5.72 22.61
CA VAL A 363 12.20 5.66 21.24
C VAL A 363 12.76 6.82 20.42
N ASP A 364 13.44 6.50 19.33
CA ASP A 364 13.69 7.44 18.23
C ASP A 364 12.54 7.29 17.22
N ARG A 365 11.67 8.30 17.14
CA ARG A 365 10.51 8.30 16.23
C ARG A 365 10.86 9.03 14.94
N ARG A 366 10.71 8.33 13.81
CA ARG A 366 10.89 8.89 12.47
C ARG A 366 9.61 8.80 11.66
N ILE A 367 9.26 9.88 10.97
CA ILE A 367 8.26 9.87 9.91
C ILE A 367 9.06 9.89 8.61
N VAL A 368 8.95 8.80 7.86
CA VAL A 368 9.65 8.60 6.59
C VAL A 368 8.63 8.66 5.47
N TYR A 369 8.74 9.64 4.60
CA TYR A 369 7.89 9.72 3.42
C TYR A 369 8.67 9.26 2.18
N ILE A 370 7.98 8.53 1.32
CA ILE A 370 8.49 8.06 0.05
C ILE A 370 7.76 8.88 -1.03
N ASP A 371 8.45 9.87 -1.58
CA ASP A 371 7.94 10.73 -2.65
C ASP A 371 8.47 10.20 -3.99
N PRO A 372 7.60 9.78 -4.91
CA PRO A 372 8.02 9.36 -6.23
C PRO A 372 8.48 10.52 -7.14
N ASN A 373 8.20 11.76 -6.76
CA ASN A 373 8.65 12.98 -7.45
C ASN A 373 9.29 13.90 -6.41
N PRO A 374 10.56 13.69 -6.05
CA PRO A 374 11.26 14.55 -5.10
C PRO A 374 11.51 15.95 -5.66
#